data_1cb87d3aad026562bc969d589463109f
#
_entry.id   1cb87d3aad026562bc969d589463109f
#
_cell.length_a   1.000
_cell.length_b   1.000
_cell.length_c   1.000
_cell.angle_alpha   90.00
_cell.angle_beta   90.00
_cell.angle_gamma   90.00
#
_symmetry.space_group_name_H-M   'P 1'
#
loop_
_entity.id
_entity.type
_entity.pdbx_description
1 polymer ?
#
loop_
_entity_poly.entity_id
_entity_poly.type
_entity_poly.pdbx_seq_one_letter_code
_entity_poly.pdbx_strand_id
1 'polypeptide(L)'
;AVNPTHLAPPVATRFLHMHWKMDFAHWAENMMAGSWFPGTQEAAADVISFLASKGNPDAANFDEVSGFAQEPSREFMNKTRGNPRTWTNLIKSDTTARECGASLKAREILFRGMVGEGLGREYASWLQMQADGLDVLQALKDPSSVEIPARTDKQFAFYTAVAARVSITMDEDDFWNAWELLSKTNDKDLATLAARTLAKLLRVPKGRRLIKNRGVHPAIHEFSDMLIGLKKILATIGQ
;
A
#
# COMPACT_ATOMS: atom_id res chain seq x y z
N ALA A 1 -15.09 -34.03 -16.74
CA ALA A 1 -14.81 -33.17 -15.60
C ALA A 1 -15.73 -31.96 -15.68
N VAL A 2 -16.59 -31.76 -14.69
CA VAL A 2 -17.47 -30.60 -14.61
C VAL A 2 -16.57 -29.40 -14.34
N ASN A 3 -16.62 -28.40 -15.20
CA ASN A 3 -15.88 -27.15 -14.99
C ASN A 3 -16.44 -26.46 -13.72
N PRO A 4 -15.68 -26.36 -12.62
CA PRO A 4 -16.19 -25.88 -11.33
C PRO A 4 -16.59 -24.39 -11.34
N THR A 5 -16.35 -23.69 -12.45
CA THR A 5 -16.66 -22.26 -12.58
C THR A 5 -18.07 -21.97 -13.07
N HIS A 6 -18.79 -22.98 -13.56
CA HIS A 6 -20.15 -22.80 -14.05
C HIS A 6 -21.15 -23.56 -13.15
N LEU A 7 -21.99 -22.82 -12.47
CA LEU A 7 -23.17 -23.38 -11.80
C LEU A 7 -24.14 -23.91 -12.84
N ALA A 8 -24.75 -25.07 -12.57
CA ALA A 8 -25.81 -25.57 -13.44
C ALA A 8 -26.93 -24.50 -13.53
N PRO A 9 -27.53 -24.28 -14.72
CA PRO A 9 -28.51 -23.20 -14.91
C PRO A 9 -29.65 -23.20 -13.87
N PRO A 10 -30.22 -24.32 -13.42
CA PRO A 10 -31.24 -24.26 -12.36
C PRO A 10 -30.74 -23.82 -11.01
N VAL A 11 -29.45 -23.97 -10.74
CA VAL A 11 -28.79 -23.48 -9.51
C VAL A 11 -28.43 -22.03 -9.64
N ALA A 12 -27.86 -21.63 -10.78
CA ALA A 12 -27.44 -20.25 -11.03
C ALA A 12 -28.61 -19.26 -10.88
N THR A 13 -29.82 -19.60 -11.34
CA THR A 13 -31.01 -18.75 -11.26
C THR A 13 -31.54 -18.53 -9.82
N ARG A 14 -31.08 -19.31 -8.86
CA ARG A 14 -31.49 -19.21 -7.44
C ARG A 14 -30.59 -18.30 -6.61
N PHE A 15 -29.50 -17.78 -7.17
CA PHE A 15 -28.57 -16.92 -6.48
C PHE A 15 -28.60 -15.50 -7.04
N LEU A 16 -28.44 -14.53 -6.16
CA LEU A 16 -28.14 -13.17 -6.55
C LEU A 16 -26.69 -13.11 -7.07
N HIS A 17 -26.54 -12.79 -8.34
CA HIS A 17 -25.23 -12.62 -8.96
C HIS A 17 -24.80 -11.15 -8.79
N MET A 18 -23.75 -10.92 -8.02
CA MET A 18 -23.14 -9.60 -7.85
C MET A 18 -21.74 -9.60 -8.42
N HIS A 19 -21.44 -8.63 -9.27
CA HIS A 19 -20.06 -8.34 -9.66
C HIS A 19 -19.39 -7.58 -8.51
N TRP A 20 -18.47 -8.23 -7.83
CA TRP A 20 -17.68 -7.62 -6.79
C TRP A 20 -16.22 -7.56 -7.21
N LYS A 21 -15.69 -6.33 -7.29
CA LYS A 21 -14.29 -6.07 -7.61
C LYS A 21 -13.64 -5.47 -6.36
N MET A 22 -12.49 -5.98 -5.97
CA MET A 22 -11.71 -5.39 -4.89
C MET A 22 -11.10 -4.08 -5.38
N ASP A 23 -11.39 -2.99 -4.69
CA ASP A 23 -10.74 -1.70 -4.90
C ASP A 23 -9.29 -1.77 -4.38
N PHE A 24 -8.34 -1.55 -5.26
CA PHE A 24 -6.91 -1.57 -4.91
C PHE A 24 -6.57 -0.51 -3.88
N ALA A 25 -7.06 0.73 -4.03
CA ALA A 25 -6.76 1.81 -3.12
C ALA A 25 -7.28 1.50 -1.70
N HIS A 26 -8.51 0.99 -1.60
CA HIS A 26 -9.09 0.58 -0.32
C HIS A 26 -8.31 -0.57 0.33
N TRP A 27 -7.89 -1.57 -0.46
CA TRP A 27 -7.05 -2.67 0.01
C TRP A 27 -5.69 -2.15 0.52
N ALA A 28 -5.01 -1.32 -0.28
CA ALA A 28 -3.71 -0.75 0.03
C ALA A 28 -3.74 0.09 1.32
N GLU A 29 -4.71 1.01 1.45
CA GLU A 29 -4.87 1.83 2.66
C GLU A 29 -5.05 0.99 3.93
N ASN A 30 -5.82 -0.09 3.87
CA ASN A 30 -6.05 -0.96 5.04
C ASN A 30 -4.83 -1.79 5.40
N MET A 31 -4.09 -2.27 4.39
CA MET A 31 -2.84 -2.99 4.60
C MET A 31 -1.75 -2.08 5.19
N MET A 32 -1.54 -0.89 4.62
CA MET A 32 -0.54 0.07 5.08
C MET A 32 -0.85 0.64 6.47
N ALA A 33 -2.11 0.90 6.78
CA ALA A 33 -2.53 1.35 8.10
C ALA A 33 -2.50 0.23 9.17
N GLY A 34 -2.22 -1.01 8.80
CA GLY A 34 -2.26 -2.16 9.70
C GLY A 34 -3.67 -2.48 10.21
N SER A 35 -4.73 -1.93 9.57
CA SER A 35 -6.11 -2.07 10.03
C SER A 35 -6.60 -3.52 9.97
N TRP A 36 -6.15 -4.27 8.95
CA TRP A 36 -6.50 -5.68 8.79
C TRP A 36 -5.46 -6.62 9.39
N PHE A 37 -4.17 -6.29 9.25
CA PHE A 37 -3.07 -7.13 9.73
C PHE A 37 -1.99 -6.24 10.35
N PRO A 38 -2.05 -5.98 11.68
CA PRO A 38 -1.02 -5.22 12.39
C PRO A 38 0.35 -5.90 12.28
N GLY A 39 1.41 -5.10 12.14
CA GLY A 39 2.79 -5.59 12.04
C GLY A 39 3.26 -5.91 10.62
N THR A 40 2.36 -5.86 9.62
CA THR A 40 2.71 -6.20 8.22
C THR A 40 3.00 -4.98 7.32
N GLN A 41 3.01 -3.78 7.89
CA GLN A 41 2.97 -2.51 7.14
C GLN A 41 4.20 -2.31 6.23
N GLU A 42 5.40 -2.72 6.64
CA GLU A 42 6.61 -2.60 5.82
C GLU A 42 6.52 -3.49 4.57
N ALA A 43 6.19 -4.77 4.74
CA ALA A 43 6.00 -5.67 3.61
C ALA A 43 4.82 -5.25 2.72
N ALA A 44 3.77 -4.66 3.33
CA ALA A 44 2.64 -4.10 2.58
C ALA A 44 3.07 -2.91 1.73
N ALA A 45 3.88 -1.99 2.27
CA ALA A 45 4.38 -0.84 1.52
C ALA A 45 5.18 -1.26 0.30
N ASP A 46 6.05 -2.26 0.43
CA ASP A 46 6.84 -2.79 -0.67
C ASP A 46 5.97 -3.40 -1.77
N VAL A 47 5.01 -4.26 -1.40
CA VAL A 47 4.10 -4.90 -2.36
C VAL A 47 3.23 -3.86 -3.07
N ILE A 48 2.68 -2.90 -2.32
CA ILE A 48 1.82 -1.85 -2.86
C ILE A 48 2.60 -0.96 -3.83
N SER A 49 3.82 -0.57 -3.46
CA SER A 49 4.69 0.24 -4.31
C SER A 49 5.08 -0.50 -5.59
N PHE A 50 5.38 -1.80 -5.50
CA PHE A 50 5.61 -2.63 -6.68
C PHE A 50 4.40 -2.68 -7.60
N LEU A 51 3.22 -2.97 -7.06
CA LEU A 51 1.98 -3.05 -7.84
C LEU A 51 1.62 -1.70 -8.48
N ALA A 52 1.78 -0.61 -7.75
CA ALA A 52 1.54 0.73 -8.28
C ALA A 52 2.53 1.09 -9.40
N SER A 53 3.80 0.66 -9.31
CA SER A 53 4.79 0.89 -10.37
C SER A 53 4.48 0.18 -11.68
N LYS A 54 3.62 -0.84 -11.65
CA LYS A 54 3.14 -1.57 -12.84
C LYS A 54 1.89 -0.94 -13.46
N GLY A 55 1.21 -0.08 -12.74
CA GLY A 55 0.09 0.71 -13.23
C GLY A 55 0.56 1.87 -14.11
N ASN A 56 -0.36 2.48 -14.85
CA ASN A 56 -0.08 3.76 -15.48
C ASN A 56 -0.04 4.83 -14.36
N PRO A 57 1.09 5.47 -14.04
CA PRO A 57 1.18 6.49 -13.00
C PRO A 57 0.28 7.70 -13.29
N ASP A 58 -0.07 7.92 -14.56
CA ASP A 58 -0.98 9.00 -15.01
C ASP A 58 -2.46 8.62 -14.87
N ALA A 59 -2.78 7.37 -14.53
CA ALA A 59 -4.15 6.95 -14.29
C ALA A 59 -4.53 7.26 -12.84
N ALA A 60 -5.27 8.34 -12.63
CA ALA A 60 -5.93 8.66 -11.35
C ALA A 60 -6.88 7.55 -10.84
N ASN A 61 -7.07 6.51 -11.63
CA ASN A 61 -7.86 5.33 -11.35
C ASN A 61 -6.94 4.12 -11.21
N PHE A 62 -6.66 3.71 -9.97
CA PHE A 62 -6.06 2.42 -9.64
C PHE A 62 -6.96 1.22 -9.98
N ASP A 63 -7.97 1.40 -10.83
CA ASP A 63 -8.98 0.38 -11.14
C ASP A 63 -8.40 -0.84 -11.88
N GLU A 64 -7.22 -0.69 -12.53
CA GLU A 64 -6.55 -1.76 -13.25
C GLU A 64 -5.05 -1.82 -12.96
N VAL A 65 -4.72 -2.09 -11.71
CA VAL A 65 -3.31 -2.33 -11.34
C VAL A 65 -2.88 -3.69 -11.90
N SER A 66 -2.00 -3.66 -12.89
CA SER A 66 -1.46 -4.87 -13.52
C SER A 66 -0.83 -5.80 -12.47
N GLY A 67 -1.25 -7.05 -12.45
CA GLY A 67 -0.76 -8.06 -11.51
C GLY A 67 -1.50 -8.11 -10.16
N PHE A 68 -2.37 -7.13 -9.83
CA PHE A 68 -3.16 -7.17 -8.59
C PHE A 68 -4.29 -8.20 -8.66
N ALA A 69 -5.01 -8.24 -9.78
CA ALA A 69 -6.06 -9.21 -10.01
C ALA A 69 -5.93 -9.80 -11.43
N GLN A 70 -5.19 -10.89 -11.54
CA GLN A 70 -5.03 -11.58 -12.84
C GLN A 70 -6.25 -12.45 -13.16
N GLU A 71 -6.80 -12.27 -14.36
CA GLU A 71 -7.89 -13.09 -14.85
C GLU A 71 -7.48 -14.57 -14.97
N PRO A 72 -8.40 -15.52 -14.63
CA PRO A 72 -8.13 -16.92 -14.80
C PRO A 72 -8.09 -17.27 -16.29
N SER A 73 -6.96 -17.71 -16.79
CA SER A 73 -6.85 -18.31 -18.11
C SER A 73 -6.92 -19.84 -18.03
N ARG A 74 -7.42 -20.50 -19.08
CA ARG A 74 -7.47 -21.97 -19.13
C ARG A 74 -6.10 -22.62 -18.98
N GLU A 75 -5.07 -21.96 -19.49
CA GLU A 75 -3.68 -22.41 -19.45
C GLU A 75 -3.07 -22.37 -18.03
N PHE A 76 -3.59 -21.49 -17.16
CA PHE A 76 -3.07 -21.26 -15.81
C PHE A 76 -4.03 -21.67 -14.69
N MET A 77 -5.07 -22.45 -14.98
CA MET A 77 -6.09 -22.82 -13.97
C MET A 77 -5.51 -23.50 -12.73
N ASN A 78 -4.37 -24.17 -12.86
CA ASN A 78 -3.68 -24.88 -11.75
C ASN A 78 -2.40 -24.16 -11.29
N LYS A 79 -2.13 -22.93 -11.75
CA LYS A 79 -0.94 -22.16 -11.34
C LYS A 79 -1.33 -21.02 -10.44
N THR A 80 -0.45 -20.71 -9.50
CA THR A 80 -0.59 -19.55 -8.62
C THR A 80 -0.47 -18.27 -9.45
N ARG A 81 -1.28 -17.27 -9.10
CA ARG A 81 -1.33 -15.98 -9.80
C ARG A 81 -1.56 -14.84 -8.81
N GLY A 82 -1.22 -13.63 -9.23
CA GLY A 82 -1.52 -12.42 -8.47
C GLY A 82 -3.04 -12.21 -8.36
N ASN A 83 -3.53 -12.11 -7.14
CA ASN A 83 -4.87 -11.67 -6.79
C ASN A 83 -4.84 -11.09 -5.36
N PRO A 84 -5.88 -10.33 -4.93
CA PRO A 84 -5.87 -9.69 -3.62
C PRO A 84 -5.55 -10.64 -2.45
N ARG A 85 -6.05 -11.89 -2.50
CA ARG A 85 -5.81 -12.90 -1.47
C ARG A 85 -4.34 -13.36 -1.48
N THR A 86 -3.79 -13.67 -2.65
CA THR A 86 -2.40 -14.15 -2.75
C THR A 86 -1.40 -13.07 -2.38
N TRP A 87 -1.65 -11.82 -2.73
CA TRP A 87 -0.85 -10.67 -2.30
C TRP A 87 -0.94 -10.44 -0.79
N THR A 88 -2.13 -10.52 -0.20
CA THR A 88 -2.29 -10.44 1.26
C THR A 88 -1.53 -11.55 1.98
N ASN A 89 -1.60 -12.79 1.48
CA ASN A 89 -0.85 -13.91 2.04
C ASN A 89 0.66 -13.71 1.87
N LEU A 90 1.11 -13.20 0.72
CA LEU A 90 2.52 -12.88 0.49
C LEU A 90 3.02 -11.86 1.50
N ILE A 91 2.30 -10.75 1.71
CA ILE A 91 2.66 -9.73 2.71
C ILE A 91 2.85 -10.36 4.08
N LYS A 92 1.90 -11.16 4.54
CA LYS A 92 1.97 -11.83 5.85
C LYS A 92 3.17 -12.76 5.95
N SER A 93 3.38 -13.60 4.95
CA SER A 93 4.49 -14.56 4.95
C SER A 93 5.84 -13.87 4.77
N ASP A 94 5.91 -12.80 3.99
CA ASP A 94 7.13 -12.01 3.83
C ASP A 94 7.50 -11.28 5.13
N THR A 95 6.52 -10.77 5.86
CA THR A 95 6.76 -10.20 7.21
C THR A 95 7.42 -11.23 8.11
N THR A 96 6.85 -12.43 8.24
CA THR A 96 7.43 -13.50 9.06
C THR A 96 8.81 -13.92 8.57
N ALA A 97 9.01 -14.00 7.25
CA ALA A 97 10.32 -14.34 6.67
C ALA A 97 11.39 -13.29 7.00
N ARG A 98 11.03 -11.99 7.00
CA ARG A 98 11.93 -10.90 7.44
C ARG A 98 12.28 -11.02 8.92
N GLU A 99 11.29 -11.24 9.77
CA GLU A 99 11.49 -11.45 11.22
C GLU A 99 12.42 -12.63 11.51
N CYS A 100 12.37 -13.68 10.68
CA CYS A 100 13.27 -14.82 10.75
C CYS A 100 14.66 -14.57 10.12
N GLY A 101 14.93 -13.38 9.60
CA GLY A 101 16.19 -13.04 8.94
C GLY A 101 16.41 -13.74 7.58
N ALA A 102 15.33 -14.15 6.89
CA ALA A 102 15.43 -14.81 5.60
C ALA A 102 16.04 -13.89 4.53
N SER A 103 17.02 -14.38 3.78
CA SER A 103 17.64 -13.65 2.68
C SER A 103 16.62 -13.35 1.57
N LEU A 104 16.84 -12.29 0.77
CA LEU A 104 15.98 -11.96 -0.36
C LEU A 104 15.86 -13.15 -1.34
N LYS A 105 16.92 -13.93 -1.54
CA LYS A 105 16.90 -15.12 -2.40
C LYS A 105 15.95 -16.21 -1.86
N ALA A 106 15.89 -16.42 -0.55
CA ALA A 106 14.95 -17.34 0.08
C ALA A 106 13.52 -16.83 -0.04
N ARG A 107 13.31 -15.51 0.17
CA ARG A 107 12.01 -14.84 0.04
C ARG A 107 11.50 -14.86 -1.41
N GLU A 108 12.37 -14.79 -2.41
CA GLU A 108 11.99 -14.93 -3.82
C GLU A 108 11.28 -16.27 -4.09
N ILE A 109 11.73 -17.37 -3.51
CA ILE A 109 11.05 -18.67 -3.65
C ILE A 109 9.62 -18.59 -3.12
N LEU A 110 9.45 -17.94 -1.98
CA LEU A 110 8.13 -17.70 -1.39
C LEU A 110 7.25 -16.86 -2.33
N PHE A 111 7.79 -15.77 -2.89
CA PHE A 111 7.06 -14.88 -3.80
C PHE A 111 6.57 -15.63 -5.04
N ARG A 112 7.46 -16.39 -5.68
CA ARG A 112 7.14 -17.22 -6.86
C ARG A 112 6.04 -18.24 -6.55
N GLY A 113 6.10 -18.86 -5.38
CA GLY A 113 5.07 -19.80 -4.94
C GLY A 113 3.70 -19.18 -4.69
N MET A 114 3.66 -17.90 -4.26
CA MET A 114 2.41 -17.23 -3.86
C MET A 114 1.71 -16.47 -4.99
N VAL A 115 2.46 -15.75 -5.82
CA VAL A 115 1.88 -14.89 -6.86
C VAL A 115 2.22 -15.35 -8.28
N GLY A 116 2.93 -16.46 -8.40
CA GLY A 116 3.34 -17.04 -9.68
C GLY A 116 4.78 -16.67 -10.04
N GLU A 117 5.37 -17.51 -10.89
CA GLU A 117 6.79 -17.49 -11.24
C GLU A 117 7.25 -16.12 -11.76
N GLY A 118 6.51 -15.55 -12.73
CA GLY A 118 6.86 -14.27 -13.36
C GLY A 118 6.78 -13.10 -12.38
N LEU A 119 5.61 -12.88 -11.77
CA LEU A 119 5.39 -11.77 -10.84
C LEU A 119 6.28 -11.87 -9.60
N GLY A 120 6.53 -13.08 -9.09
CA GLY A 120 7.39 -13.26 -7.93
C GLY A 120 8.85 -12.89 -8.22
N ARG A 121 9.38 -13.21 -9.40
CA ARG A 121 10.72 -12.77 -9.83
C ARG A 121 10.80 -11.27 -10.06
N GLU A 122 9.80 -10.70 -10.72
CA GLU A 122 9.72 -9.25 -10.94
C GLU A 122 9.71 -8.50 -9.62
N TYR A 123 8.92 -8.96 -8.64
CA TYR A 123 8.88 -8.35 -7.32
C TYR A 123 10.22 -8.46 -6.57
N ALA A 124 10.88 -9.62 -6.62
CA ALA A 124 12.20 -9.77 -6.02
C ALA A 124 13.25 -8.85 -6.67
N SER A 125 13.24 -8.74 -8.00
CA SER A 125 14.12 -7.83 -8.74
C SER A 125 13.84 -6.37 -8.41
N TRP A 126 12.56 -6.01 -8.27
CA TRP A 126 12.15 -4.67 -7.87
C TRP A 126 12.66 -4.33 -6.46
N LEU A 127 12.51 -5.24 -5.48
CA LEU A 127 13.07 -5.08 -4.13
C LEU A 127 14.59 -4.88 -4.15
N GLN A 128 15.31 -5.64 -4.97
CA GLN A 128 16.76 -5.47 -5.12
C GLN A 128 17.12 -4.07 -5.63
N MET A 129 16.36 -3.54 -6.60
CA MET A 129 16.57 -2.18 -7.11
C MET A 129 16.21 -1.07 -6.12
N GLN A 130 15.32 -1.37 -5.15
CA GLN A 130 14.95 -0.41 -4.10
C GLN A 130 15.93 -0.41 -2.92
N ALA A 131 16.80 -1.42 -2.81
CA ALA A 131 17.78 -1.52 -1.71
C ALA A 131 18.73 -0.30 -1.63
N ASP A 132 18.94 0.39 -2.76
CA ASP A 132 19.71 1.65 -2.83
C ASP A 132 18.82 2.90 -2.62
N GLY A 133 17.61 2.72 -2.08
CA GLY A 133 16.63 3.79 -1.86
C GLY A 133 16.98 4.72 -0.69
N LEU A 134 16.16 5.76 -0.51
CA LEU A 134 16.29 6.68 0.63
C LEU A 134 16.03 5.96 1.96
N ASP A 135 16.87 6.26 2.95
CA ASP A 135 16.66 5.82 4.32
C ASP A 135 15.48 6.59 4.94
N VAL A 136 14.35 5.90 5.07
CA VAL A 136 13.10 6.44 5.63
C VAL A 136 13.27 6.90 7.07
N LEU A 137 14.10 6.20 7.87
CA LEU A 137 14.32 6.56 9.26
C LEU A 137 15.11 7.88 9.37
N GLN A 138 16.12 8.04 8.52
CA GLN A 138 16.87 9.28 8.46
C GLN A 138 16.02 10.44 7.91
N ALA A 139 15.20 10.16 6.90
CA ALA A 139 14.30 11.13 6.32
C ALA A 139 13.25 11.66 7.32
N LEU A 140 12.71 10.79 8.16
CA LEU A 140 11.78 11.18 9.22
C LEU A 140 12.46 11.95 10.36
N LYS A 141 13.77 11.74 10.59
CA LYS A 141 14.52 12.53 11.60
C LYS A 141 14.86 13.93 11.14
N ASP A 142 15.21 14.07 9.88
CA ASP A 142 15.59 15.35 9.27
C ASP A 142 14.96 15.50 7.89
N PRO A 143 13.67 15.87 7.82
CA PRO A 143 12.99 16.06 6.54
C PRO A 143 13.67 17.10 5.66
N SER A 144 14.31 18.12 6.27
CA SER A 144 14.88 19.25 5.54
C SER A 144 16.06 18.86 4.65
N SER A 145 16.85 17.87 5.08
CA SER A 145 18.04 17.38 4.36
C SER A 145 17.72 16.41 3.22
N VAL A 146 16.46 15.96 3.11
CA VAL A 146 16.09 14.94 2.14
C VAL A 146 15.82 15.53 0.77
N GLU A 147 16.54 15.03 -0.22
CA GLU A 147 16.26 15.27 -1.63
C GLU A 147 15.34 14.16 -2.16
N ILE A 148 14.16 14.55 -2.64
CA ILE A 148 13.17 13.62 -3.16
C ILE A 148 13.67 13.01 -4.48
N PRO A 149 13.58 11.67 -4.68
CA PRO A 149 14.05 11.03 -5.91
C PRO A 149 13.37 11.61 -7.15
N ALA A 150 14.12 11.77 -8.24
CA ALA A 150 13.55 12.27 -9.50
C ALA A 150 12.61 11.24 -10.18
N ARG A 151 12.83 9.94 -9.96
CA ARG A 151 12.02 8.88 -10.57
C ARG A 151 10.70 8.70 -9.82
N THR A 152 9.59 8.73 -10.55
CA THR A 152 8.22 8.63 -10.01
C THR A 152 7.97 7.33 -9.21
N ASP A 153 8.49 6.18 -9.67
CA ASP A 153 8.38 4.91 -8.98
C ASP A 153 9.11 4.92 -7.62
N LYS A 154 10.29 5.55 -7.55
CA LYS A 154 11.04 5.72 -6.30
C LYS A 154 10.36 6.73 -5.35
N GLN A 155 9.77 7.81 -5.89
CA GLN A 155 8.98 8.76 -5.09
C GLN A 155 7.79 8.06 -4.44
N PHE A 156 7.01 7.31 -5.23
CA PHE A 156 5.87 6.58 -4.73
C PHE A 156 6.27 5.56 -3.64
N ALA A 157 7.34 4.77 -3.90
CA ALA A 157 7.88 3.81 -2.93
C ALA A 157 8.31 4.51 -1.63
N PHE A 158 8.97 5.65 -1.74
CA PHE A 158 9.41 6.43 -0.59
C PHE A 158 8.24 6.94 0.25
N TYR A 159 7.24 7.60 -0.36
CA TYR A 159 6.09 8.11 0.38
C TYR A 159 5.25 7.00 1.03
N THR A 160 5.08 5.86 0.34
CA THR A 160 4.37 4.72 0.94
C THR A 160 5.12 4.12 2.11
N ALA A 161 6.45 4.02 2.03
CA ALA A 161 7.29 3.54 3.12
C ALA A 161 7.27 4.50 4.33
N VAL A 162 7.29 5.82 4.10
CA VAL A 162 7.12 6.85 5.14
C VAL A 162 5.78 6.67 5.87
N ALA A 163 4.68 6.55 5.13
CA ALA A 163 3.35 6.37 5.74
C ALA A 163 3.23 5.04 6.50
N ALA A 164 3.80 3.95 5.97
CA ALA A 164 3.84 2.65 6.64
C ALA A 164 4.63 2.74 7.96
N ARG A 165 5.78 3.40 7.96
CA ARG A 165 6.59 3.60 9.15
C ARG A 165 5.84 4.34 10.24
N VAL A 166 5.21 5.47 9.92
CA VAL A 166 4.38 6.24 10.86
C VAL A 166 3.23 5.40 11.42
N SER A 167 2.62 4.55 10.58
CA SER A 167 1.55 3.64 11.01
C SER A 167 2.02 2.62 12.06
N ILE A 168 3.30 2.27 12.06
CA ILE A 168 3.92 1.36 13.03
C ILE A 168 4.30 2.12 14.30
N THR A 169 5.06 3.22 14.17
CA THR A 169 5.59 3.97 15.31
C THR A 169 4.48 4.69 16.07
N MET A 170 3.48 5.22 15.37
CA MET A 170 2.43 6.07 15.93
C MET A 170 3.03 7.21 16.77
N ASP A 171 4.17 7.74 16.32
CA ASP A 171 4.90 8.83 16.94
C ASP A 171 4.46 10.18 16.37
N GLU A 172 4.38 11.22 17.22
CA GLU A 172 3.90 12.54 16.84
C GLU A 172 4.90 13.28 15.94
N ASP A 173 6.20 13.14 16.22
CA ASP A 173 7.25 13.79 15.43
C ASP A 173 7.36 13.12 14.06
N ASP A 174 7.34 11.79 14.00
CA ASP A 174 7.31 11.03 12.75
C ASP A 174 6.10 11.42 11.90
N PHE A 175 4.91 11.56 12.53
CA PHE A 175 3.69 11.96 11.83
C PHE A 175 3.80 13.36 11.24
N TRP A 176 4.31 14.32 12.00
CA TRP A 176 4.50 15.69 11.55
C TRP A 176 5.51 15.76 10.40
N ASN A 177 6.65 15.10 10.57
CA ASN A 177 7.74 15.08 9.60
C ASN A 177 7.34 14.35 8.31
N ALA A 178 6.47 13.35 8.41
CA ALA A 178 5.90 12.70 7.22
C ALA A 178 5.10 13.69 6.37
N TRP A 179 4.26 14.54 6.98
CA TRP A 179 3.53 15.57 6.22
C TRP A 179 4.45 16.61 5.60
N GLU A 180 5.54 16.97 6.27
CA GLU A 180 6.56 17.83 5.69
C GLU A 180 7.23 17.19 4.48
N LEU A 181 7.57 15.88 4.54
CA LEU A 181 8.10 15.15 3.39
C LEU A 181 7.10 15.09 2.23
N LEU A 182 5.83 14.83 2.51
CA LEU A 182 4.78 14.80 1.49
C LEU A 182 4.59 16.17 0.83
N SER A 183 4.76 17.27 1.57
CA SER A 183 4.62 18.63 1.02
C SER A 183 5.71 19.00 0.00
N LYS A 184 6.84 18.29 0.00
CA LYS A 184 7.94 18.50 -0.95
C LYS A 184 7.65 17.93 -2.34
N THR A 185 6.57 17.18 -2.53
CA THR A 185 6.23 16.62 -3.84
C THR A 185 5.74 17.69 -4.79
N ASN A 186 6.23 17.63 -6.03
CA ASN A 186 5.67 18.41 -7.13
C ASN A 186 4.42 17.77 -7.74
N ASP A 187 4.22 16.46 -7.49
CA ASP A 187 3.10 15.67 -7.99
C ASP A 187 2.33 15.07 -6.81
N LYS A 188 1.19 15.71 -6.47
CA LYS A 188 0.35 15.31 -5.35
C LYS A 188 -0.27 13.93 -5.53
N ASP A 189 -0.46 13.47 -6.76
CA ASP A 189 -1.04 12.17 -7.04
C ASP A 189 -0.13 11.05 -6.53
N LEU A 190 1.19 11.20 -6.66
CA LEU A 190 2.17 10.25 -6.13
C LEU A 190 2.15 10.13 -4.61
N ALA A 191 1.82 11.19 -3.89
CA ALA A 191 1.76 11.19 -2.43
C ALA A 191 0.35 10.90 -1.89
N THR A 192 -0.68 10.85 -2.74
CA THR A 192 -2.09 10.73 -2.31
C THR A 192 -2.35 9.48 -1.49
N LEU A 193 -1.80 8.33 -1.85
CA LEU A 193 -2.00 7.09 -1.09
C LEU A 193 -1.38 7.19 0.30
N ALA A 194 -0.18 7.74 0.40
CA ALA A 194 0.50 7.99 1.69
C ALA A 194 -0.32 8.98 2.54
N ALA A 195 -0.78 10.09 1.95
CA ALA A 195 -1.61 11.08 2.61
C ALA A 195 -2.93 10.48 3.13
N ARG A 196 -3.61 9.64 2.33
CA ARG A 196 -4.82 8.91 2.77
C ARG A 196 -4.53 7.99 3.94
N THR A 197 -3.39 7.29 3.91
CA THR A 197 -2.98 6.39 4.99
C THR A 197 -2.76 7.17 6.28
N LEU A 198 -1.97 8.26 6.25
CA LEU A 198 -1.74 9.13 7.41
C LEU A 198 -3.05 9.74 7.93
N ALA A 199 -3.90 10.25 7.05
CA ALA A 199 -5.21 10.80 7.44
C ALA A 199 -6.13 9.76 8.08
N LYS A 200 -6.05 8.50 7.65
CA LYS A 200 -6.81 7.40 8.24
C LYS A 200 -6.39 7.12 9.68
N LEU A 201 -5.11 7.31 10.03
CA LEU A 201 -4.65 7.15 11.42
C LEU A 201 -5.39 8.09 12.37
N LEU A 202 -5.74 9.30 11.95
CA LEU A 202 -6.49 10.27 12.78
C LEU A 202 -7.93 9.85 13.09
N ARG A 203 -8.48 8.87 12.37
CA ARG A 203 -9.84 8.36 12.60
C ARG A 203 -9.94 7.49 13.84
N VAL A 204 -8.83 6.92 14.29
CA VAL A 204 -8.79 6.06 15.48
C VAL A 204 -8.40 6.87 16.74
N PRO A 205 -8.93 6.53 17.93
CA PRO A 205 -8.63 7.28 19.16
C PRO A 205 -7.13 7.41 19.46
N LYS A 206 -6.35 6.35 19.22
CA LYS A 206 -4.89 6.35 19.39
C LYS A 206 -4.21 7.35 18.46
N GLY A 207 -4.67 7.47 17.22
CA GLY A 207 -4.09 8.37 16.22
C GLY A 207 -4.37 9.85 16.49
N ARG A 208 -5.43 10.19 17.22
CA ARG A 208 -5.69 11.59 17.62
C ARG A 208 -4.58 12.18 18.50
N ARG A 209 -3.78 11.34 19.15
CA ARG A 209 -2.62 11.79 19.93
C ARG A 209 -1.51 12.37 19.05
N LEU A 210 -1.45 11.98 17.77
CA LEU A 210 -0.45 12.43 16.79
C LEU A 210 -0.52 13.92 16.46
N ILE A 211 -1.60 14.59 16.86
CA ILE A 211 -1.80 16.04 16.64
C ILE A 211 -2.06 16.79 17.94
N LYS A 212 -1.85 16.14 19.09
CA LYS A 212 -2.23 16.69 20.38
C LYS A 212 -1.40 17.94 20.76
N ASN A 213 -0.10 17.89 20.52
CA ASN A 213 0.80 18.96 20.98
C ASN A 213 1.10 19.97 19.87
N ARG A 214 1.24 19.52 18.61
CA ARG A 214 1.60 20.37 17.46
C ARG A 214 0.41 20.82 16.62
N GLY A 215 -0.75 20.23 16.84
CA GLY A 215 -1.92 20.49 16.00
C GLY A 215 -1.84 19.80 14.64
N VAL A 216 -2.56 20.37 13.67
CA VAL A 216 -2.66 19.81 12.31
C VAL A 216 -1.60 20.44 11.41
N HIS A 217 -0.77 19.64 10.77
CA HIS A 217 0.25 20.14 9.85
C HIS A 217 -0.38 20.87 8.66
N PRO A 218 0.12 22.05 8.24
CA PRO A 218 -0.47 22.81 7.13
C PRO A 218 -0.59 22.04 5.84
N ALA A 219 0.35 21.17 5.50
CA ALA A 219 0.32 20.33 4.31
C ALA A 219 -0.92 19.44 4.23
N ILE A 220 -1.55 19.08 5.35
CA ILE A 220 -2.81 18.29 5.34
C ILE A 220 -3.90 19.03 4.55
N HIS A 221 -3.94 20.34 4.64
CA HIS A 221 -4.92 21.15 3.90
C HIS A 221 -4.68 21.12 2.40
N GLU A 222 -3.43 20.96 1.96
CA GLU A 222 -3.09 20.86 0.54
C GLU A 222 -3.63 19.57 -0.10
N PHE A 223 -3.77 18.51 0.70
CA PHE A 223 -4.36 17.23 0.27
C PHE A 223 -5.85 17.13 0.60
N SER A 224 -6.45 18.13 1.24
CA SER A 224 -7.84 18.03 1.76
C SER A 224 -8.89 17.78 0.69
N ASP A 225 -8.69 18.29 -0.53
CA ASP A 225 -9.62 18.11 -1.63
C ASP A 225 -9.58 16.69 -2.21
N MET A 226 -8.45 16.02 -2.09
CA MET A 226 -8.23 14.63 -2.51
C MET A 226 -8.63 13.62 -1.42
N LEU A 227 -8.81 14.08 -0.17
CA LEU A 227 -9.09 13.25 1.00
C LEU A 227 -10.56 13.35 1.42
N ILE A 228 -11.43 12.54 0.76
CA ILE A 228 -12.85 12.49 1.09
C ILE A 228 -13.04 12.17 2.59
N GLY A 229 -13.77 13.06 3.30
CA GLY A 229 -14.04 12.90 4.74
C GLY A 229 -13.00 13.48 5.69
N LEU A 230 -11.81 13.89 5.23
CA LEU A 230 -10.81 14.56 6.08
C LEU A 230 -11.32 15.92 6.59
N LYS A 231 -12.04 16.69 5.76
CA LYS A 231 -12.65 17.98 6.16
C LYS A 231 -13.53 17.85 7.41
N LYS A 232 -14.29 16.74 7.53
CA LYS A 232 -15.11 16.47 8.73
C LYS A 232 -14.27 16.19 9.96
N ILE A 233 -13.16 15.48 9.81
CA ILE A 233 -12.24 15.15 10.92
C ILE A 233 -11.53 16.41 11.39
N LEU A 234 -11.01 17.23 10.49
CA LEU A 234 -10.34 18.49 10.81
C LEU A 234 -11.27 19.47 11.51
N ALA A 235 -12.54 19.56 11.06
CA ALA A 235 -13.55 20.38 11.72
C ALA A 235 -13.88 19.93 13.16
N THR A 236 -13.73 18.63 13.46
CA THR A 236 -13.99 18.08 14.81
C THR A 236 -12.78 18.26 15.77
N ILE A 237 -11.57 18.44 15.22
CA ILE A 237 -10.34 18.59 16.00
C ILE A 237 -10.06 20.07 16.33
N GLY A 238 -10.57 21.00 15.50
CA GLY A 238 -10.42 22.44 15.71
C GLY A 238 -11.42 23.07 16.69
N GLN A 239 -12.22 22.25 17.33
CA GLN A 239 -13.11 22.63 18.45
C GLN A 239 -12.56 22.07 19.77
#